data_5482a9e3f6810ce439880c16dec6ce58
#
_entry.id   5482a9e3f6810ce439880c16dec6ce58
#
_cell.length_a   1.000
_cell.length_b   1.000
_cell.length_c   1.000
_cell.angle_alpha   90.00
_cell.angle_beta   90.00
_cell.angle_gamma   90.00
#
_symmetry.space_group_name_H-M   'P 1'
#
loop_
_entity.id
_entity.type
_entity.pdbx_description
1 polymer ?
#
loop_
_entity_poly.entity_id
_entity_poly.type
_entity_poly.pdbx_seq_one_letter_code
_entity_poly.pdbx_strand_id
1 'polypeptide(L)'
;LPAAVQEIVRHHLGVFYQQMPEDFDLSGASIGNLILAGGYLENQRDLNSVISFYSRLAWVRGHVCPVVQGNYHLGAVLANGQMVIGQHLLTGKQSEQITSPIQSIFLTQGLDCPEPCAPPADEGISELIDQADLICFPMGSLFTSVLANILPQGIAESIQRAQCPKVYVPNTFYDPESFGLSLQDQIRILLQVLQTRTGSPCGLDYVLMDTLIERYPGAINLKEIRSMGVDVLSTQLVTPKTAPGIAPERLVQALLSLG
;
A
#
# COMPACT_ATOMS: atom_id res chain seq x y z
N LEU A 1 -13.08 19.21 -16.45
CA LEU A 1 -13.79 19.22 -15.16
C LEU A 1 -14.88 20.26 -15.20
N PRO A 2 -16.11 19.99 -14.65
CA PRO A 2 -17.16 20.99 -14.48
C PRO A 2 -16.65 22.20 -13.68
N ALA A 3 -17.20 23.39 -13.96
CA ALA A 3 -16.73 24.65 -13.33
C ALA A 3 -16.78 24.58 -11.78
N ALA A 4 -17.85 24.02 -11.23
CA ALA A 4 -17.99 23.84 -9.78
C ALA A 4 -16.87 22.95 -9.17
N VAL A 5 -16.45 21.89 -9.88
CA VAL A 5 -15.34 21.03 -9.42
C VAL A 5 -14.02 21.78 -9.47
N GLN A 6 -13.79 22.60 -10.51
CA GLN A 6 -12.59 23.43 -10.59
C GLN A 6 -12.51 24.44 -9.44
N GLU A 7 -13.66 25.00 -9.06
CA GLU A 7 -13.75 25.96 -7.94
C GLU A 7 -13.40 25.30 -6.60
N ILE A 8 -13.96 24.11 -6.32
CA ILE A 8 -13.65 23.35 -5.11
C ILE A 8 -12.17 22.95 -5.06
N VAL A 9 -11.61 22.48 -6.18
CA VAL A 9 -10.19 22.13 -6.26
C VAL A 9 -9.31 23.34 -5.96
N ARG A 10 -9.63 24.51 -6.55
CA ARG A 10 -8.89 25.75 -6.27
C ARG A 10 -9.03 26.17 -4.81
N HIS A 11 -10.23 26.04 -4.25
CA HIS A 11 -10.49 26.38 -2.87
C HIS A 11 -9.64 25.52 -1.93
N HIS A 12 -9.66 24.18 -2.06
CA HIS A 12 -8.85 23.31 -1.20
C HIS A 12 -7.33 23.54 -1.38
N LEU A 13 -6.86 23.81 -2.59
CA LEU A 13 -5.46 24.21 -2.78
C LEU A 13 -5.15 25.55 -2.10
N GLY A 14 -6.10 26.50 -2.08
CA GLY A 14 -5.97 27.74 -1.35
C GLY A 14 -5.90 27.55 0.16
N VAL A 15 -6.75 26.68 0.72
CA VAL A 15 -6.72 26.32 2.15
C VAL A 15 -5.37 25.68 2.51
N PHE A 16 -4.91 24.73 1.71
CA PHE A 16 -3.58 24.13 1.91
C PHE A 16 -2.47 25.18 1.91
N TYR A 17 -2.45 26.06 0.90
CA TYR A 17 -1.44 27.10 0.76
C TYR A 17 -1.42 28.06 1.97
N GLN A 18 -2.58 28.44 2.50
CA GLN A 18 -2.68 29.33 3.65
C GLN A 18 -2.19 28.71 4.97
N GLN A 19 -2.25 27.38 5.09
CA GLN A 19 -1.86 26.66 6.30
C GLN A 19 -0.49 25.95 6.16
N MET A 20 0.07 25.97 4.99
CA MET A 20 1.37 25.39 4.70
C MET A 20 2.48 26.20 5.41
N PRO A 21 3.43 25.56 6.11
CA PRO A 21 4.62 26.24 6.64
C PRO A 21 5.41 26.96 5.53
N GLU A 22 6.05 28.09 5.86
CA GLU A 22 6.81 28.87 4.89
C GLU A 22 7.98 28.10 4.26
N ASP A 23 8.56 27.17 5.00
CA ASP A 23 9.67 26.31 4.62
C ASP A 23 9.22 24.97 4.01
N PHE A 24 7.92 24.78 3.73
CA PHE A 24 7.40 23.52 3.18
C PHE A 24 7.91 23.29 1.76
N ASP A 25 8.64 22.20 1.55
CA ASP A 25 9.14 21.80 0.22
C ASP A 25 8.04 21.11 -0.59
N LEU A 26 7.62 21.76 -1.67
CA LEU A 26 6.64 21.24 -2.63
C LEU A 26 7.27 20.30 -3.68
N SER A 27 8.60 20.12 -3.68
CA SER A 27 9.30 19.28 -4.64
C SER A 27 8.80 17.83 -4.58
N GLY A 28 8.34 17.30 -5.69
CA GLY A 28 7.79 15.94 -5.77
C GLY A 28 6.40 15.75 -5.15
N ALA A 29 5.76 16.80 -4.62
CA ALA A 29 4.42 16.70 -4.06
C ALA A 29 3.38 16.42 -5.16
N SER A 30 2.48 15.46 -4.89
CA SER A 30 1.34 15.21 -5.77
C SER A 30 0.28 16.28 -5.59
N ILE A 31 -0.14 16.92 -6.69
CA ILE A 31 -1.25 17.90 -6.66
C ILE A 31 -2.51 17.27 -6.05
N GLY A 32 -2.79 16.00 -6.34
CA GLY A 32 -3.92 15.27 -5.74
C GLY A 32 -3.82 15.22 -4.21
N ASN A 33 -2.63 14.95 -3.67
CA ASN A 33 -2.41 14.93 -2.23
C ASN A 33 -2.57 16.32 -1.60
N LEU A 34 -2.13 17.38 -2.28
CA LEU A 34 -2.31 18.76 -1.80
C LEU A 34 -3.79 19.15 -1.75
N ILE A 35 -4.58 18.74 -2.76
CA ILE A 35 -6.03 18.96 -2.78
C ILE A 35 -6.71 18.21 -1.62
N LEU A 36 -6.37 16.94 -1.41
CA LEU A 36 -6.90 16.14 -0.31
C LEU A 36 -6.49 16.72 1.05
N ALA A 37 -5.25 17.17 1.20
CA ALA A 37 -4.76 17.82 2.41
C ALA A 37 -5.52 19.11 2.71
N GLY A 38 -5.75 19.97 1.71
CA GLY A 38 -6.56 21.19 1.87
C GLY A 38 -7.99 20.89 2.32
N GLY A 39 -8.63 19.88 1.67
CA GLY A 39 -9.95 19.42 2.09
C GLY A 39 -9.97 18.85 3.51
N TYR A 40 -8.94 18.10 3.90
CA TYR A 40 -8.78 17.58 5.26
C TYR A 40 -8.66 18.69 6.30
N LEU A 41 -7.84 19.70 6.03
CA LEU A 41 -7.68 20.86 6.91
C LEU A 41 -8.98 21.65 7.08
N GLU A 42 -9.75 21.82 6.00
CA GLU A 42 -11.02 22.53 6.01
C GLU A 42 -12.12 21.76 6.74
N ASN A 43 -12.19 20.46 6.57
CA ASN A 43 -13.21 19.59 7.14
C ASN A 43 -12.83 19.10 8.55
N GLN A 44 -12.21 19.92 9.37
CA GLN A 44 -11.87 19.61 10.77
C GLN A 44 -11.05 18.33 10.94
N ARG A 45 -10.24 18.02 9.93
CA ARG A 45 -9.40 16.81 9.85
C ARG A 45 -10.20 15.50 9.74
N ASP A 46 -11.43 15.57 9.20
CA ASP A 46 -12.20 14.38 8.83
C ASP A 46 -11.82 13.93 7.41
N LEU A 47 -10.98 12.90 7.33
CA LEU A 47 -10.52 12.32 6.06
C LEU A 47 -11.63 11.55 5.33
N ASN A 48 -12.55 10.93 6.05
CA ASN A 48 -13.65 10.15 5.45
C ASN A 48 -14.58 11.04 4.63
N SER A 49 -14.93 12.22 5.14
CA SER A 49 -15.73 13.20 4.39
C SER A 49 -15.04 13.65 3.12
N VAL A 50 -13.74 13.92 3.18
CA VAL A 50 -12.93 14.34 2.02
C VAL A 50 -12.86 13.24 0.97
N ILE A 51 -12.54 12.01 1.38
CA ILE A 51 -12.48 10.85 0.48
C ILE A 51 -13.85 10.60 -0.16
N SER A 52 -14.94 10.61 0.62
CA SER A 52 -16.30 10.41 0.11
C SER A 52 -16.66 11.46 -0.94
N PHE A 53 -16.32 12.73 -0.69
CA PHE A 53 -16.55 13.81 -1.63
C PHE A 53 -15.78 13.61 -2.94
N TYR A 54 -14.46 13.38 -2.87
CA TYR A 54 -13.64 13.18 -4.07
C TYR A 54 -13.94 11.87 -4.81
N SER A 55 -14.32 10.83 -4.11
CA SER A 55 -14.77 9.57 -4.72
C SER A 55 -15.97 9.79 -5.62
N ARG A 56 -16.94 10.63 -5.21
CA ARG A 56 -18.08 11.03 -6.04
C ARG A 56 -17.67 11.88 -7.24
N LEU A 57 -16.77 12.84 -7.05
CA LEU A 57 -16.27 13.68 -8.12
C LEU A 57 -15.49 12.91 -9.19
N ALA A 58 -14.70 11.93 -8.79
CA ALA A 58 -13.88 11.09 -9.66
C ALA A 58 -14.63 9.87 -10.21
N TRP A 59 -15.93 9.70 -9.89
CA TRP A 59 -16.74 8.55 -10.29
C TRP A 59 -16.10 7.22 -9.89
N VAL A 60 -15.51 7.16 -8.70
CA VAL A 60 -14.90 5.95 -8.16
C VAL A 60 -15.96 4.86 -8.02
N ARG A 61 -15.69 3.69 -8.58
CA ARG A 61 -16.60 2.53 -8.57
C ARG A 61 -16.27 1.58 -7.45
N GLY A 62 -16.20 2.06 -6.21
CA GLY A 62 -15.87 1.28 -5.04
C GLY A 62 -15.79 2.15 -3.80
N HIS A 63 -15.47 1.55 -2.68
CA HIS A 63 -15.24 2.24 -1.43
C HIS A 63 -13.75 2.47 -1.23
N VAL A 64 -13.38 3.71 -0.93
CA VAL A 64 -12.04 4.08 -0.48
C VAL A 64 -12.15 4.48 0.97
N CYS A 65 -11.45 3.77 1.84
CA CYS A 65 -11.49 3.99 3.29
C CYS A 65 -10.07 4.11 3.84
N PRO A 66 -9.81 5.04 4.75
CA PRO A 66 -8.58 5.02 5.53
C PRO A 66 -8.61 3.81 6.48
N VAL A 67 -7.49 3.13 6.63
CA VAL A 67 -7.42 1.93 7.49
C VAL A 67 -7.43 2.31 8.97
N VAL A 68 -6.95 3.50 9.30
CA VAL A 68 -6.91 4.05 10.67
C VAL A 68 -7.37 5.50 10.68
N GLN A 69 -7.95 5.91 11.80
CA GLN A 69 -8.18 7.31 12.10
C GLN A 69 -7.03 7.86 12.96
N GLY A 70 -6.50 9.01 12.59
CA GLY A 70 -5.43 9.67 13.34
C GLY A 70 -4.16 9.87 12.54
N ASN A 71 -3.17 10.48 13.18
CA ASN A 71 -1.89 10.82 12.58
C ASN A 71 -0.83 9.81 13.05
N TYR A 72 -0.57 8.81 12.22
CA TYR A 72 0.46 7.79 12.47
C TYR A 72 1.54 7.87 11.41
N HIS A 73 2.76 7.53 11.81
CA HIS A 73 3.91 7.49 10.92
C HIS A 73 4.42 6.05 10.76
N LEU A 74 4.96 5.74 9.60
CA LEU A 74 5.60 4.46 9.35
C LEU A 74 7.05 4.52 9.77
N GLY A 75 7.47 3.59 10.62
CA GLY A 75 8.86 3.32 10.95
C GLY A 75 9.33 2.00 10.35
N ALA A 76 10.63 1.89 10.12
CA ALA A 76 11.29 0.67 9.66
C ALA A 76 12.58 0.42 10.45
N VAL A 77 12.91 -0.85 10.64
CA VAL A 77 14.22 -1.29 11.10
C VAL A 77 14.93 -1.95 9.92
N LEU A 78 16.10 -1.47 9.58
CA LEU A 78 16.93 -2.01 8.51
C LEU A 78 17.79 -3.18 9.05
N ALA A 79 18.26 -4.05 8.14
CA ALA A 79 19.08 -5.20 8.50
C ALA A 79 20.42 -4.83 9.15
N ASN A 80 20.92 -3.60 8.96
CA ASN A 80 22.08 -3.07 9.65
C ASN A 80 21.78 -2.52 11.06
N GLY A 81 20.53 -2.63 11.54
CA GLY A 81 20.08 -2.14 12.83
C GLY A 81 19.68 -0.66 12.85
N GLN A 82 19.79 0.06 11.75
CA GLN A 82 19.33 1.45 11.65
C GLN A 82 17.82 1.51 11.70
N MET A 83 17.28 2.45 12.46
CA MET A 83 15.86 2.77 12.49
C MET A 83 15.60 4.02 11.65
N VAL A 84 14.55 3.97 10.82
CA VAL A 84 14.11 5.06 9.96
C VAL A 84 12.63 5.32 10.25
N ILE A 85 12.27 6.56 10.59
CA ILE A 85 10.88 6.95 10.87
C ILE A 85 10.43 8.00 9.85
N GLY A 86 9.30 7.72 9.22
CA GLY A 86 8.72 8.56 8.17
C GLY A 86 8.79 7.89 6.80
N GLN A 87 7.63 7.77 6.16
CA GLN A 87 7.48 7.16 4.83
C GLN A 87 8.39 7.82 3.78
N HIS A 88 8.56 9.14 3.82
CA HIS A 88 9.36 9.90 2.86
C HIS A 88 10.83 9.49 2.85
N LEU A 89 11.37 9.03 3.99
CA LEU A 89 12.74 8.53 4.09
C LEU A 89 12.90 7.11 3.54
N LEU A 90 11.82 6.32 3.52
CA LEU A 90 11.83 4.94 3.02
C LEU A 90 11.70 4.87 1.50
N THR A 91 10.96 5.79 0.88
CA THR A 91 10.66 5.77 -0.55
C THR A 91 11.85 6.14 -1.44
N GLY A 92 12.92 6.72 -0.89
CA GLY A 92 14.08 7.18 -1.65
C GLY A 92 13.79 8.33 -2.64
N LYS A 93 12.62 8.97 -2.54
CA LYS A 93 12.21 10.06 -3.46
C LYS A 93 12.72 11.43 -3.01
N GLN A 94 12.88 11.64 -1.72
CA GLN A 94 13.29 12.91 -1.11
C GLN A 94 14.53 12.78 -0.21
N SER A 95 15.08 11.57 -0.10
CA SER A 95 16.24 11.24 0.71
C SER A 95 17.16 10.30 -0.04
N GLU A 96 18.38 10.09 0.46
CA GLU A 96 19.24 9.03 -0.02
C GLU A 96 18.50 7.67 0.07
N GLN A 97 18.68 6.86 -0.96
CA GLN A 97 18.10 5.51 -0.96
C GLN A 97 18.62 4.69 0.23
N ILE A 98 17.76 3.86 0.77
CA ILE A 98 18.18 2.90 1.80
C ILE A 98 19.30 2.01 1.25
N THR A 99 20.34 1.83 2.05
CA THR A 99 21.54 1.05 1.69
C THR A 99 21.55 -0.34 2.33
N SER A 100 20.52 -0.67 3.08
CA SER A 100 20.34 -1.95 3.77
C SER A 100 18.87 -2.38 3.65
N PRO A 101 18.58 -3.68 3.46
CA PRO A 101 17.22 -4.17 3.34
C PRO A 101 16.36 -3.82 4.56
N ILE A 102 15.09 -3.54 4.33
CA ILE A 102 14.11 -3.39 5.41
C ILE A 102 13.85 -4.77 6.03
N GLN A 103 14.08 -4.89 7.33
CA GLN A 103 13.86 -6.11 8.09
C GLN A 103 12.46 -6.19 8.71
N SER A 104 11.97 -5.06 9.22
CA SER A 104 10.63 -4.96 9.80
C SER A 104 10.10 -3.54 9.72
N ILE A 105 8.77 -3.41 9.79
CA ILE A 105 8.08 -2.12 9.82
C ILE A 105 7.10 -2.07 10.99
N PHE A 106 6.80 -0.86 11.44
CA PHE A 106 5.87 -0.59 12.53
C PHE A 106 5.21 0.78 12.35
N LEU A 107 4.11 1.01 13.07
CA LEU A 107 3.51 2.33 13.17
C LEU A 107 3.97 3.02 14.44
N THR A 108 4.07 4.35 14.42
CA THR A 108 4.41 5.19 15.57
C THR A 108 3.53 6.44 15.60
N GLN A 109 3.40 7.08 16.77
CA GLN A 109 2.55 8.25 16.98
C GLN A 109 3.17 9.56 16.52
N GLY A 110 4.47 9.61 16.27
CA GLY A 110 5.15 10.83 15.84
C GLY A 110 6.52 10.55 15.22
N LEU A 111 7.03 11.51 14.45
CA LEU A 111 8.36 11.40 13.83
C LEU A 111 9.48 11.32 14.87
N ASP A 112 9.29 11.97 16.02
CA ASP A 112 10.25 11.99 17.14
C ASP A 112 9.99 10.88 18.17
N CYS A 113 9.00 10.00 17.91
CA CYS A 113 8.61 8.93 18.82
C CYS A 113 8.93 7.57 18.16
N PRO A 114 10.05 6.92 18.51
CA PRO A 114 10.44 5.66 17.89
C PRO A 114 9.67 4.44 18.41
N GLU A 115 8.77 4.64 19.39
CA GLU A 115 8.04 3.55 20.02
C GLU A 115 6.95 2.99 19.10
N PRO A 116 6.96 1.67 18.82
CA PRO A 116 5.91 1.04 18.03
C PRO A 116 4.54 1.14 18.70
N CYS A 117 3.51 1.44 17.91
CA CYS A 117 2.12 1.41 18.33
C CYS A 117 1.29 0.53 17.40
N ALA A 118 0.13 0.08 17.87
CA ALA A 118 -0.80 -0.73 17.10
C ALA A 118 -2.21 -0.08 17.22
N PRO A 119 -2.50 0.97 16.43
CA PRO A 119 -3.82 1.57 16.45
C PRO A 119 -4.87 0.57 15.98
N PRO A 120 -6.10 0.63 16.51
CA PRO A 120 -7.19 -0.17 15.98
C PRO A 120 -7.50 0.24 14.54
N ALA A 121 -7.93 -0.71 13.73
CA ALA A 121 -8.48 -0.41 12.41
C ALA A 121 -9.76 0.43 12.55
N ASP A 122 -10.06 1.23 11.51
CA ASP A 122 -11.30 2.00 11.45
C ASP A 122 -12.52 1.08 11.45
N GLU A 123 -13.62 1.58 11.98
CA GLU A 123 -14.88 0.83 12.03
C GLU A 123 -15.35 0.45 10.61
N GLY A 124 -15.87 -0.77 10.47
CA GLY A 124 -16.35 -1.28 9.20
C GLY A 124 -15.29 -1.89 8.26
N ILE A 125 -14.00 -1.65 8.47
CA ILE A 125 -12.95 -2.25 7.63
C ILE A 125 -12.96 -3.78 7.75
N SER A 126 -13.08 -4.31 8.96
CA SER A 126 -13.18 -5.76 9.19
C SER A 126 -14.36 -6.38 8.45
N GLU A 127 -15.51 -5.70 8.45
CA GLU A 127 -16.71 -6.17 7.75
C GLU A 127 -16.51 -6.17 6.22
N LEU A 128 -15.87 -5.13 5.67
CA LEU A 128 -15.54 -5.08 4.25
C LEU A 128 -14.60 -6.23 3.83
N ILE A 129 -13.62 -6.55 4.67
CA ILE A 129 -12.70 -7.67 4.44
C ILE A 129 -13.44 -9.01 4.55
N ASP A 130 -14.29 -9.19 5.56
CA ASP A 130 -15.04 -10.44 5.80
C ASP A 130 -16.06 -10.73 4.68
N GLN A 131 -16.57 -9.68 4.00
CA GLN A 131 -17.52 -9.79 2.87
C GLN A 131 -16.84 -9.85 1.49
N ALA A 132 -15.53 -9.82 1.42
CA ALA A 132 -14.81 -9.81 0.15
C ALA A 132 -14.88 -11.17 -0.56
N ASP A 133 -15.12 -11.14 -1.88
CA ASP A 133 -15.01 -12.32 -2.75
C ASP A 133 -13.57 -12.61 -3.17
N LEU A 134 -12.68 -11.62 -3.04
CA LEU A 134 -11.25 -11.73 -3.31
C LEU A 134 -10.49 -10.63 -2.55
N ILE A 135 -9.35 -10.97 -1.95
CA ILE A 135 -8.42 -10.02 -1.37
C ILE A 135 -7.19 -9.93 -2.26
N CYS A 136 -6.90 -8.72 -2.75
CA CYS A 136 -5.73 -8.46 -3.58
C CYS A 136 -4.74 -7.54 -2.85
N PHE A 137 -3.50 -7.99 -2.71
CA PHE A 137 -2.36 -7.15 -2.34
C PHE A 137 -1.73 -6.66 -3.65
N PRO A 138 -2.04 -5.43 -4.09
CA PRO A 138 -1.75 -4.99 -5.45
C PRO A 138 -0.27 -4.61 -5.61
N MET A 139 0.14 -4.43 -6.88
CA MET A 139 1.41 -3.82 -7.21
C MET A 139 1.50 -2.41 -6.61
N GLY A 140 2.56 -2.19 -5.88
CA GLY A 140 2.87 -0.97 -5.14
C GLY A 140 4.10 -1.23 -4.30
N SER A 141 4.62 -0.21 -3.66
CA SER A 141 5.73 -0.39 -2.72
C SER A 141 5.31 -1.33 -1.59
N LEU A 142 6.06 -2.42 -1.42
CA LEU A 142 5.69 -3.49 -0.49
C LEU A 142 5.44 -2.96 0.93
N PHE A 143 6.36 -2.14 1.44
CA PHE A 143 6.30 -1.70 2.82
C PHE A 143 5.33 -0.55 3.03
N THR A 144 5.43 0.51 2.23
CA THR A 144 4.64 1.73 2.45
C THR A 144 3.23 1.69 1.86
N SER A 145 2.97 0.81 0.87
CA SER A 145 1.66 0.73 0.21
C SER A 145 0.89 -0.54 0.51
N VAL A 146 1.55 -1.67 0.77
CA VAL A 146 0.89 -2.95 1.06
C VAL A 146 0.91 -3.24 2.55
N LEU A 147 2.10 -3.44 3.12
CA LEU A 147 2.24 -3.89 4.51
C LEU A 147 1.76 -2.84 5.52
N ALA A 148 1.97 -1.55 5.24
CA ALA A 148 1.50 -0.46 6.10
C ALA A 148 -0.01 -0.54 6.40
N ASN A 149 -0.80 -1.01 5.44
CA ASN A 149 -2.25 -1.18 5.61
C ASN A 149 -2.64 -2.42 6.43
N ILE A 150 -1.70 -3.34 6.66
CA ILE A 150 -1.93 -4.57 7.44
C ILE A 150 -1.51 -4.40 8.91
N LEU A 151 -0.67 -3.40 9.21
CA LEU A 151 -0.14 -3.15 10.55
C LEU A 151 -1.20 -2.79 11.60
N PRO A 152 -2.30 -2.07 11.30
CA PRO A 152 -3.33 -1.77 12.28
C PRO A 152 -3.95 -3.04 12.86
N GLN A 153 -4.33 -2.93 14.15
CA GLN A 153 -4.90 -4.06 14.89
C GLN A 153 -6.23 -4.51 14.27
N GLY A 154 -6.41 -5.80 14.07
CA GLY A 154 -7.62 -6.42 13.54
C GLY A 154 -7.58 -6.70 12.03
N ILE A 155 -6.71 -6.04 11.25
CA ILE A 155 -6.66 -6.22 9.79
C ILE A 155 -6.14 -7.60 9.40
N ALA A 156 -4.98 -8.01 9.92
CA ALA A 156 -4.42 -9.32 9.61
C ALA A 156 -5.36 -10.46 10.03
N GLU A 157 -6.01 -10.31 11.18
CA GLU A 157 -6.99 -11.25 11.69
C GLU A 157 -8.22 -11.35 10.77
N SER A 158 -8.73 -10.23 10.26
CA SER A 158 -9.85 -10.21 9.31
C SER A 158 -9.48 -10.85 7.97
N ILE A 159 -8.29 -10.52 7.44
CA ILE A 159 -7.76 -11.14 6.21
C ILE A 159 -7.69 -12.67 6.35
N GLN A 160 -7.26 -13.15 7.50
CA GLN A 160 -7.17 -14.61 7.73
C GLN A 160 -8.52 -15.29 7.89
N ARG A 161 -9.51 -14.64 8.52
CA ARG A 161 -10.87 -15.17 8.64
C ARG A 161 -11.60 -15.24 7.31
N ALA A 162 -11.29 -14.31 6.40
CA ALA A 162 -11.93 -14.27 5.08
C ALA A 162 -11.73 -15.59 4.33
N GLN A 163 -12.80 -16.15 3.80
CA GLN A 163 -12.79 -17.45 3.10
C GLN A 163 -12.50 -17.30 1.59
N CYS A 164 -12.30 -16.09 1.12
CA CYS A 164 -12.02 -15.80 -0.28
C CYS A 164 -10.53 -15.96 -0.63
N PRO A 165 -10.20 -16.11 -1.93
CA PRO A 165 -8.82 -16.13 -2.40
C PRO A 165 -8.03 -14.87 -2.04
N LYS A 166 -6.78 -15.02 -1.67
CA LYS A 166 -5.84 -13.94 -1.33
C LYS A 166 -4.67 -13.95 -2.30
N VAL A 167 -4.52 -12.88 -3.06
CA VAL A 167 -3.61 -12.79 -4.20
C VAL A 167 -2.63 -11.65 -4.03
N TYR A 168 -1.33 -11.93 -4.10
CA TYR A 168 -0.30 -10.89 -4.20
C TYR A 168 0.09 -10.65 -5.66
N VAL A 169 0.10 -9.40 -6.07
CA VAL A 169 0.55 -8.96 -7.40
C VAL A 169 1.81 -8.13 -7.24
N PRO A 170 3.01 -8.70 -7.45
CA PRO A 170 4.26 -7.97 -7.27
C PRO A 170 4.49 -6.93 -8.38
N ASN A 171 5.31 -5.93 -8.08
CA ASN A 171 5.78 -4.96 -9.06
C ASN A 171 6.58 -5.64 -10.18
N THR A 172 6.35 -5.20 -11.42
CA THR A 172 7.10 -5.64 -12.62
C THR A 172 8.33 -4.76 -12.90
N PHE A 173 8.69 -3.87 -11.99
CA PHE A 173 9.85 -2.98 -12.07
C PHE A 173 10.45 -2.77 -10.69
N TYR A 174 11.68 -2.24 -10.68
CA TYR A 174 12.42 -2.00 -9.45
C TYR A 174 11.68 -1.03 -8.53
N ASP A 175 11.56 -1.43 -7.27
CA ASP A 175 11.05 -0.61 -6.18
C ASP A 175 12.18 -0.37 -5.17
N PRO A 176 12.58 0.90 -4.90
CA PRO A 176 13.66 1.21 -3.95
C PRO A 176 13.45 0.63 -2.56
N GLU A 177 12.21 0.52 -2.11
CA GLU A 177 11.87 -0.08 -0.79
C GLU A 177 12.20 -1.58 -0.73
N SER A 178 12.21 -2.26 -1.88
CA SER A 178 12.55 -3.67 -2.00
C SER A 178 14.06 -3.91 -2.22
N PHE A 179 14.92 -2.92 -1.91
CA PHE A 179 16.36 -3.05 -2.04
C PHE A 179 16.87 -4.32 -1.36
N GLY A 180 17.62 -5.14 -2.11
CA GLY A 180 18.21 -6.38 -1.63
C GLY A 180 17.24 -7.54 -1.40
N LEU A 181 15.95 -7.39 -1.73
CA LEU A 181 14.93 -8.42 -1.56
C LEU A 181 14.60 -9.08 -2.90
N SER A 182 14.59 -10.40 -2.92
CA SER A 182 14.00 -11.20 -4.00
C SER A 182 12.47 -11.26 -3.87
N LEU A 183 11.77 -11.76 -4.90
CA LEU A 183 10.32 -11.94 -4.83
C LEU A 183 9.91 -12.91 -3.70
N GLN A 184 10.66 -14.00 -3.50
CA GLN A 184 10.38 -14.93 -2.41
C GLN A 184 10.61 -14.31 -1.03
N ASP A 185 11.54 -13.34 -0.90
CA ASP A 185 11.70 -12.57 0.35
C ASP A 185 10.51 -11.66 0.60
N GLN A 186 10.01 -11.00 -0.44
CA GLN A 186 8.80 -10.15 -0.35
C GLN A 186 7.59 -10.97 0.09
N ILE A 187 7.38 -12.15 -0.49
CA ILE A 187 6.30 -13.07 -0.11
C ILE A 187 6.47 -13.53 1.34
N ARG A 188 7.68 -13.89 1.74
CA ARG A 188 7.98 -14.32 3.12
C ARG A 188 7.67 -13.21 4.12
N ILE A 189 8.04 -11.97 3.82
CA ILE A 189 7.75 -10.80 4.66
C ILE A 189 6.25 -10.56 4.77
N LEU A 190 5.50 -10.62 3.65
CA LEU A 190 4.05 -10.50 3.66
C LEU A 190 3.39 -11.59 4.53
N LEU A 191 3.80 -12.85 4.36
CA LEU A 191 3.33 -13.96 5.18
C LEU A 191 3.67 -13.76 6.67
N GLN A 192 4.87 -13.29 6.99
CA GLN A 192 5.26 -13.00 8.37
C GLN A 192 4.38 -11.95 9.02
N VAL A 193 4.08 -10.84 8.33
CA VAL A 193 3.20 -9.79 8.86
C VAL A 193 1.79 -10.32 9.11
N LEU A 194 1.26 -11.14 8.21
CA LEU A 194 -0.04 -11.78 8.37
C LEU A 194 -0.05 -12.79 9.53
N GLN A 195 1.00 -13.60 9.68
CA GLN A 195 1.10 -14.66 10.69
C GLN A 195 1.42 -14.14 12.09
N THR A 196 2.28 -13.12 12.22
CA THR A 196 2.74 -12.62 13.54
C THR A 196 1.57 -12.15 14.40
N ARG A 197 0.47 -11.73 13.78
CA ARG A 197 -0.72 -11.22 14.47
C ARG A 197 -1.72 -12.31 14.84
N THR A 198 -1.67 -13.46 14.22
CA THR A 198 -2.74 -14.47 14.30
C THR A 198 -2.27 -15.85 14.74
N GLY A 199 -0.97 -16.15 14.60
CA GLY A 199 -0.41 -17.47 14.92
C GLY A 199 -0.83 -18.59 13.95
N SER A 200 -1.58 -18.29 12.87
CA SER A 200 -2.07 -19.26 11.90
C SER A 200 -1.21 -19.31 10.63
N PRO A 201 -1.02 -20.46 9.97
CA PRO A 201 0.00 -20.61 8.92
C PRO A 201 -0.40 -20.14 7.53
N CYS A 202 -1.54 -19.52 7.30
CA CYS A 202 -1.95 -19.13 5.93
C CYS A 202 -2.63 -17.77 5.89
N GLY A 203 -2.18 -16.92 4.97
CA GLY A 203 -2.76 -15.59 4.71
C GLY A 203 -2.56 -15.14 3.27
N LEU A 204 -2.03 -16.03 2.41
CA LEU A 204 -1.82 -15.78 1.00
C LEU A 204 -1.95 -17.10 0.24
N ASP A 205 -2.83 -17.14 -0.78
CA ASP A 205 -3.06 -18.33 -1.57
C ASP A 205 -2.26 -18.29 -2.87
N TYR A 206 -2.19 -17.13 -3.51
CA TYR A 206 -1.60 -16.99 -4.84
C TYR A 206 -0.63 -15.81 -4.93
N VAL A 207 0.40 -15.97 -5.76
CA VAL A 207 1.12 -14.87 -6.37
C VAL A 207 0.80 -14.82 -7.87
N LEU A 208 0.30 -13.69 -8.35
CA LEU A 208 -0.05 -13.49 -9.76
C LEU A 208 1.05 -12.71 -10.46
N MET A 209 1.69 -13.33 -11.46
CA MET A 209 2.86 -12.82 -12.15
C MET A 209 2.65 -12.71 -13.66
N ASP A 210 3.41 -11.80 -14.29
CA ASP A 210 3.57 -11.80 -15.75
C ASP A 210 4.30 -13.08 -16.22
N THR A 211 4.02 -13.54 -17.43
CA THR A 211 4.70 -14.70 -18.05
C THR A 211 6.20 -14.47 -18.27
N LEU A 212 6.63 -13.22 -18.39
CA LEU A 212 8.03 -12.84 -18.57
C LEU A 212 8.68 -12.64 -17.20
N ILE A 213 9.25 -13.71 -16.65
CA ILE A 213 9.85 -13.76 -15.30
C ILE A 213 11.00 -12.76 -15.15
N GLU A 214 11.73 -12.46 -16.21
CA GLU A 214 12.82 -11.49 -16.26
C GLU A 214 12.38 -10.04 -15.99
N ARG A 215 11.08 -9.77 -15.95
CA ARG A 215 10.55 -8.45 -15.56
C ARG A 215 10.68 -8.16 -14.07
N TYR A 216 10.82 -9.20 -13.27
CA TYR A 216 10.89 -9.05 -11.82
C TYR A 216 12.33 -8.93 -11.35
N PRO A 217 12.61 -8.08 -10.35
CA PRO A 217 13.95 -7.92 -9.80
C PRO A 217 14.48 -9.22 -9.17
N GLY A 218 15.73 -9.52 -9.46
CA GLY A 218 16.44 -10.66 -8.87
C GLY A 218 16.07 -12.02 -9.45
N ALA A 219 16.68 -13.07 -8.91
CA ALA A 219 16.41 -14.45 -9.29
C ALA A 219 15.15 -14.95 -8.59
N ILE A 220 14.18 -15.46 -9.36
CA ILE A 220 12.94 -16.01 -8.83
C ILE A 220 13.07 -17.51 -8.62
N ASN A 221 12.78 -17.96 -7.41
CA ASN A 221 12.74 -19.36 -7.03
C ASN A 221 11.28 -19.84 -6.84
N LEU A 222 10.65 -20.29 -7.92
CA LEU A 222 9.25 -20.77 -7.89
C LEU A 222 9.04 -21.97 -6.97
N LYS A 223 10.06 -22.83 -6.79
CA LYS A 223 9.97 -23.97 -5.87
C LYS A 223 9.90 -23.52 -4.42
N GLU A 224 10.67 -22.51 -4.07
CA GLU A 224 10.66 -21.90 -2.75
C GLU A 224 9.33 -21.22 -2.44
N ILE A 225 8.77 -20.46 -3.40
CA ILE A 225 7.45 -19.84 -3.24
C ILE A 225 6.39 -20.90 -2.95
N ARG A 226 6.35 -21.97 -3.73
CA ARG A 226 5.39 -23.07 -3.51
C ARG A 226 5.62 -23.79 -2.18
N SER A 227 6.87 -23.89 -1.71
CA SER A 227 7.15 -24.50 -0.41
C SER A 227 6.64 -23.67 0.78
N MET A 228 6.34 -22.38 0.57
CA MET A 228 5.67 -21.51 1.55
C MET A 228 4.13 -21.68 1.55
N GLY A 229 3.59 -22.57 0.72
CA GLY A 229 2.14 -22.80 0.59
C GLY A 229 1.45 -21.81 -0.34
N VAL A 230 2.20 -21.06 -1.17
CA VAL A 230 1.67 -20.05 -2.09
C VAL A 230 1.78 -20.59 -3.52
N ASP A 231 0.64 -20.66 -4.22
CA ASP A 231 0.62 -21.07 -5.62
C ASP A 231 0.99 -19.91 -6.55
N VAL A 232 1.69 -20.26 -7.65
CA VAL A 232 2.16 -19.29 -8.63
C VAL A 232 1.24 -19.33 -9.86
N LEU A 233 0.54 -18.23 -10.09
CA LEU A 233 -0.27 -17.99 -11.28
C LEU A 233 0.50 -17.10 -12.25
N SER A 234 0.64 -17.55 -13.48
CA SER A 234 1.38 -16.81 -14.52
C SER A 234 0.50 -16.59 -15.74
N THR A 235 0.30 -15.31 -16.07
CA THR A 235 -0.43 -14.90 -17.27
C THR A 235 0.19 -13.63 -17.85
N GLN A 236 -0.12 -13.30 -19.09
CA GLN A 236 0.41 -12.10 -19.72
C GLN A 236 -0.28 -10.86 -19.14
N LEU A 237 0.35 -10.18 -18.20
CA LEU A 237 -0.15 -8.96 -17.55
C LEU A 237 0.37 -7.69 -18.23
N VAL A 238 1.59 -7.70 -18.75
CA VAL A 238 2.23 -6.53 -19.37
C VAL A 238 2.05 -6.59 -20.89
N THR A 239 1.70 -5.45 -21.47
CA THR A 239 1.57 -5.29 -22.92
C THR A 239 2.65 -4.33 -23.46
N PRO A 240 2.93 -4.31 -24.77
CA PRO A 240 3.84 -3.33 -25.35
C PRO A 240 3.44 -1.86 -25.08
N LYS A 241 2.13 -1.61 -24.87
CA LYS A 241 1.61 -0.27 -24.58
C LYS A 241 1.76 0.13 -23.12
N THR A 242 1.76 -0.84 -22.21
CA THR A 242 1.79 -0.58 -20.77
C THR A 242 3.16 -0.80 -20.16
N ALA A 243 4.08 -1.43 -20.88
CA ALA A 243 5.42 -1.76 -20.38
C ALA A 243 6.16 -0.54 -19.82
N PRO A 244 6.81 -0.66 -18.65
CA PRO A 244 7.01 -1.87 -17.86
C PRO A 244 5.81 -2.22 -16.94
N GLY A 245 4.77 -1.41 -16.89
CA GLY A 245 3.63 -1.57 -16.00
C GLY A 245 2.62 -2.61 -16.48
N ILE A 246 1.83 -3.12 -15.54
CA ILE A 246 0.74 -4.07 -15.76
C ILE A 246 -0.43 -3.37 -16.48
N ALA A 247 -1.06 -4.07 -17.43
CA ALA A 247 -2.26 -3.62 -18.12
C ALA A 247 -3.48 -3.82 -17.21
N PRO A 248 -4.23 -2.74 -16.86
CA PRO A 248 -5.35 -2.84 -15.91
C PRO A 248 -6.41 -3.86 -16.33
N GLU A 249 -6.76 -3.91 -17.62
CA GLU A 249 -7.79 -4.82 -18.13
C GLU A 249 -7.38 -6.28 -17.97
N ARG A 250 -6.10 -6.60 -18.19
CA ARG A 250 -5.58 -7.95 -18.03
C ARG A 250 -5.50 -8.36 -16.56
N LEU A 251 -5.11 -7.44 -15.69
CA LEU A 251 -5.10 -7.68 -14.26
C LEU A 251 -6.51 -7.99 -13.75
N VAL A 252 -7.46 -7.11 -14.07
CA VAL A 252 -8.86 -7.29 -13.65
C VAL A 252 -9.41 -8.62 -14.17
N GLN A 253 -9.18 -8.97 -15.44
CA GLN A 253 -9.62 -10.25 -16.01
C GLN A 253 -9.02 -11.45 -15.26
N ALA A 254 -7.72 -11.39 -14.92
CA ALA A 254 -7.06 -12.45 -14.18
C ALA A 254 -7.62 -12.59 -12.75
N LEU A 255 -7.82 -11.46 -12.05
CA LEU A 255 -8.38 -11.45 -10.69
C LEU A 255 -9.82 -11.96 -10.67
N LEU A 256 -10.67 -11.53 -11.61
CA LEU A 256 -12.07 -12.00 -11.70
C LEU A 256 -12.20 -13.48 -12.06
N SER A 257 -11.14 -14.14 -12.54
CA SER A 257 -11.16 -15.58 -12.79
C SER A 257 -10.87 -16.42 -11.54
N LEU A 258 -10.57 -15.79 -10.41
CA LEU A 258 -10.21 -16.44 -9.15
C LEU A 258 -11.32 -16.36 -8.09
N GLY A 259 -12.28 -15.44 -8.28
CA GLY A 259 -13.41 -15.21 -7.39
C GLY A 259 -14.73 -15.82 -7.85
#